data_be98d490eabf4d8540214d1b0011501d
#
_entry.id   be98d490eabf4d8540214d1b0011501d
#
_cell.length_a   1.000
_cell.length_b   1.000
_cell.length_c   1.000
_cell.angle_alpha   90.00
_cell.angle_beta   90.00
_cell.angle_gamma   90.00
#
_symmetry.space_group_name_H-M   'P 1'
#
loop_
_entity.id
_entity.type
_entity.pdbx_description
1 polymer ?
#
loop_
_entity_poly.entity_id
_entity_poly.type
_entity_poly.pdbx_seq_one_letter_code
_entity_poly.pdbx_strand_id
1 'polypeptide(L)'
;MIPYKYVDFPNLKETVNEILKIIPELHKDTSVYKSYDKEFFSNIKLLKDGVEKFNSWNEIFDIAIVSTKANSSLPIHKDFGPIEKTIYSLNLPLYNCDKSYNILYKLKENAKSKKKSDKNDDYEYLKYKERDLEEVVRFYLTQAVIFNTQMPHTAINPTNEPRIMLTMRFNTPLSI
;
A
#
# COMPACT_ATOMS: atom_id res chain seq x y z
N MET A 1 -18.75 3.03 2.96
CA MET A 1 -17.27 3.02 3.10
C MET A 1 -16.67 2.99 1.69
N ILE A 2 -15.83 3.94 1.34
CA ILE A 2 -15.23 4.06 0.00
C ILE A 2 -14.11 3.02 -0.11
N PRO A 3 -14.08 2.12 -1.12
CA PRO A 3 -13.03 1.12 -1.25
C PRO A 3 -11.67 1.76 -1.57
N TYR A 4 -11.65 2.75 -2.45
CA TYR A 4 -10.46 3.55 -2.76
C TYR A 4 -10.85 4.92 -3.33
N LYS A 5 -9.89 5.85 -3.32
CA LYS A 5 -10.03 7.19 -3.92
C LYS A 5 -8.67 7.66 -4.43
N TYR A 6 -8.62 8.11 -5.67
CA TYR A 6 -7.51 8.90 -6.17
C TYR A 6 -7.49 10.27 -5.50
N VAL A 7 -6.30 10.74 -5.17
CA VAL A 7 -6.11 12.02 -4.50
C VAL A 7 -5.05 12.86 -5.21
N ASP A 8 -5.26 14.16 -5.21
CA ASP A 8 -4.30 15.11 -5.76
C ASP A 8 -3.19 15.35 -4.73
N PHE A 9 -2.10 14.60 -4.90
CA PHE A 9 -0.90 14.77 -4.09
C PHE A 9 -0.03 15.86 -4.71
N PRO A 10 0.28 16.96 -3.98
CA PRO A 10 1.02 18.07 -4.55
C PRO A 10 2.43 17.69 -4.96
N ASN A 11 2.88 18.18 -6.10
CA ASN A 11 4.22 17.93 -6.62
C ASN A 11 4.62 16.43 -6.63
N LEU A 12 3.64 15.55 -6.96
CA LEU A 12 3.85 14.10 -6.90
C LEU A 12 5.10 13.66 -7.68
N LYS A 13 5.30 14.17 -8.87
CA LYS A 13 6.43 13.79 -9.73
C LYS A 13 7.78 14.15 -9.10
N GLU A 14 7.89 15.35 -8.58
CA GLU A 14 9.10 15.85 -7.91
C GLU A 14 9.34 15.08 -6.62
N THR A 15 8.30 14.84 -5.84
CA THR A 15 8.34 14.02 -4.62
C THR A 15 8.84 12.61 -4.91
N VAL A 16 8.32 11.96 -5.94
CA VAL A 16 8.74 10.62 -6.37
C VAL A 16 10.22 10.64 -6.76
N ASN A 17 10.67 11.63 -7.50
CA ASN A 17 12.09 11.75 -7.90
C ASN A 17 13.02 11.90 -6.68
N GLU A 18 12.62 12.66 -5.67
CA GLU A 18 13.42 12.80 -4.43
C GLU A 18 13.46 11.48 -3.65
N ILE A 19 12.33 10.79 -3.53
CA ILE A 19 12.27 9.49 -2.86
C ILE A 19 13.20 8.48 -3.56
N LEU A 20 13.13 8.39 -4.89
CA LEU A 20 13.93 7.44 -5.66
C LEU A 20 15.44 7.67 -5.55
N LYS A 21 15.89 8.89 -5.25
CA LYS A 21 17.31 9.19 -5.04
C LYS A 21 17.87 8.63 -3.74
N ILE A 22 17.02 8.49 -2.70
CA ILE A 22 17.48 8.08 -1.37
C ILE A 22 17.22 6.61 -1.07
N ILE A 23 16.36 5.94 -1.85
CA ILE A 23 16.11 4.50 -1.66
C ILE A 23 17.32 3.72 -2.22
N PRO A 24 18.10 3.03 -1.36
CA PRO A 24 19.17 2.19 -1.82
C PRO A 24 18.58 0.97 -2.53
N GLU A 25 19.01 0.73 -3.76
CA GLU A 25 18.61 -0.40 -4.61
C GLU A 25 17.13 -0.74 -4.61
N LEU A 26 16.50 -0.48 -5.72
CA LEU A 26 15.18 -1.00 -6.02
C LEU A 26 15.28 -2.53 -6.00
N HIS A 27 14.63 -3.18 -5.04
CA HIS A 27 14.59 -4.63 -4.91
C HIS A 27 13.91 -5.24 -6.16
N LYS A 28 14.72 -5.49 -7.20
CA LYS A 28 14.23 -5.91 -8.51
C LYS A 28 13.74 -7.35 -8.54
N ASP A 29 14.31 -8.19 -7.68
CA ASP A 29 14.17 -9.65 -7.81
C ASP A 29 13.22 -10.29 -6.79
N THR A 30 12.71 -9.54 -5.81
CA THR A 30 11.86 -10.08 -4.75
C THR A 30 10.64 -9.18 -4.50
N SER A 31 9.52 -9.80 -4.13
CA SER A 31 8.41 -9.04 -3.55
C SER A 31 8.73 -8.75 -2.09
N VAL A 32 8.83 -7.48 -1.72
CA VAL A 32 9.29 -7.04 -0.40
C VAL A 32 8.37 -5.96 0.13
N TYR A 33 8.06 -6.07 1.41
CA TYR A 33 7.57 -4.99 2.25
C TYR A 33 8.73 -4.56 3.17
N LYS A 34 9.20 -3.33 3.02
CA LYS A 34 10.29 -2.80 3.84
C LYS A 34 9.85 -1.53 4.55
N SER A 35 9.59 -1.64 5.84
CA SER A 35 9.36 -0.49 6.71
C SER A 35 10.64 0.32 6.91
N TYR A 36 10.45 1.61 7.05
CA TYR A 36 11.48 2.58 7.36
C TYR A 36 11.05 3.40 8.58
N ASP A 37 12.02 3.90 9.33
CA ASP A 37 11.74 4.99 10.24
C ASP A 37 11.28 6.21 9.43
N LYS A 38 10.22 6.89 9.85
CA LYS A 38 9.73 8.09 9.17
C LYS A 38 10.77 9.19 9.06
N GLU A 39 11.74 9.23 9.99
CA GLU A 39 12.85 10.16 9.96
C GLU A 39 13.76 9.98 8.73
N PHE A 40 13.82 8.76 8.17
CA PHE A 40 14.53 8.51 6.91
C PHE A 40 14.01 9.38 5.75
N PHE A 41 12.71 9.67 5.75
CA PHE A 41 12.06 10.51 4.75
C PHE A 41 11.85 11.96 5.20
N SER A 42 12.22 12.32 6.43
CA SER A 42 11.91 13.64 7.02
C SER A 42 12.53 14.82 6.27
N ASN A 43 13.66 14.59 5.59
CA ASN A 43 14.35 15.59 4.79
C ASN A 43 13.70 15.85 3.42
N ILE A 44 12.75 15.02 2.99
CA ILE A 44 12.00 15.25 1.74
C ILE A 44 10.84 16.19 2.05
N LYS A 45 11.12 17.49 1.94
CA LYS A 45 10.13 18.52 2.25
C LYS A 45 8.85 18.36 1.45
N LEU A 46 8.93 18.05 0.15
CA LEU A 46 7.76 17.86 -0.72
C LEU A 46 6.87 16.71 -0.27
N LEU A 47 7.46 15.60 0.22
CA LEU A 47 6.70 14.49 0.76
C LEU A 47 5.95 14.91 2.03
N LYS A 48 6.65 15.56 2.95
CA LYS A 48 6.06 16.04 4.20
C LYS A 48 4.92 17.02 3.96
N ASP A 49 5.16 18.06 3.16
CA ASP A 49 4.16 19.07 2.81
C ASP A 49 2.94 18.44 2.11
N GLY A 50 3.17 17.43 1.27
CA GLY A 50 2.11 16.68 0.60
C GLY A 50 1.26 15.85 1.55
N VAL A 51 1.88 15.18 2.51
CA VAL A 51 1.19 14.39 3.54
C VAL A 51 0.31 15.27 4.42
N GLU A 52 0.78 16.46 4.81
CA GLU A 52 0.04 17.38 5.67
C GLU A 52 -1.33 17.81 5.08
N LYS A 53 -1.57 17.62 3.78
CA LYS A 53 -2.91 17.83 3.19
C LYS A 53 -3.93 16.76 3.57
N PHE A 54 -3.47 15.58 3.97
CA PHE A 54 -4.33 14.43 4.26
C PHE A 54 -4.32 14.06 5.73
N ASN A 55 -3.16 14.24 6.39
CA ASN A 55 -2.98 13.99 7.80
C ASN A 55 -1.66 14.62 8.28
N SER A 56 -1.44 14.72 9.59
CA SER A 56 -0.16 15.17 10.12
C SER A 56 0.95 14.14 9.87
N TRP A 57 2.13 14.63 9.51
CA TRP A 57 3.34 13.79 9.42
C TRP A 57 3.62 13.01 10.71
N ASN A 58 3.31 13.61 11.85
CA ASN A 58 3.52 12.99 13.15
C ASN A 58 2.61 11.78 13.39
N GLU A 59 1.47 11.73 12.74
CA GLU A 59 0.51 10.63 12.83
C GLU A 59 0.92 9.39 12.03
N ILE A 60 1.97 9.46 11.21
CA ILE A 60 2.49 8.28 10.53
C ILE A 60 3.08 7.33 11.57
N PHE A 61 2.52 6.12 11.66
CA PHE A 61 3.08 5.05 12.48
C PHE A 61 3.85 4.01 11.65
N ASP A 62 3.58 3.94 10.34
CA ASP A 62 4.29 3.05 9.44
C ASP A 62 4.43 3.70 8.06
N ILE A 63 5.64 3.69 7.54
CA ILE A 63 5.99 4.12 6.20
C ILE A 63 6.88 3.04 5.58
N ALA A 64 6.46 2.53 4.44
CA ALA A 64 7.14 1.40 3.83
C ALA A 64 7.25 1.52 2.30
N ILE A 65 8.33 0.96 1.77
CA ILE A 65 8.46 0.67 0.35
C ILE A 65 7.92 -0.73 0.11
N VAL A 66 6.97 -0.83 -0.80
CA VAL A 66 6.37 -2.10 -1.23
C VAL A 66 6.79 -2.39 -2.66
N SER A 67 7.52 -3.46 -2.85
CA SER A 67 7.90 -3.98 -4.17
C SER A 67 7.09 -5.23 -4.51
N THR A 68 6.60 -5.29 -5.74
CA THR A 68 6.00 -6.49 -6.33
C THR A 68 6.86 -6.93 -7.49
N LYS A 69 7.42 -8.13 -7.40
CA LYS A 69 8.29 -8.72 -8.44
C LYS A 69 7.63 -8.70 -9.82
N ALA A 70 8.45 -8.67 -10.87
CA ALA A 70 8.02 -8.85 -12.25
C ALA A 70 7.20 -10.15 -12.42
N ASN A 71 6.16 -10.10 -13.23
CA ASN A 71 5.30 -11.26 -13.56
C ASN A 71 4.77 -12.00 -12.31
N SER A 72 4.39 -11.24 -11.27
CA SER A 72 3.95 -11.83 -10.00
C SER A 72 2.79 -11.07 -9.36
N SER A 73 2.26 -11.67 -8.30
CA SER A 73 1.24 -11.04 -7.46
C SER A 73 1.59 -11.20 -5.98
N LEU A 74 1.12 -10.28 -5.16
CA LEU A 74 1.12 -10.45 -3.71
C LEU A 74 -0.01 -11.42 -3.31
N PRO A 75 0.17 -12.22 -2.25
CA PRO A 75 -0.95 -12.98 -1.68
C PRO A 75 -2.13 -12.06 -1.33
N ILE A 76 -3.36 -12.58 -1.46
CA ILE A 76 -4.53 -11.81 -1.02
C ILE A 76 -4.51 -11.73 0.50
N HIS A 77 -4.48 -10.53 1.03
CA HIS A 77 -4.35 -10.24 2.47
C HIS A 77 -5.17 -9.02 2.88
N LYS A 78 -5.27 -8.82 4.17
CA LYS A 78 -5.66 -7.55 4.81
C LYS A 78 -4.45 -7.02 5.55
N ASP A 79 -4.29 -5.71 5.58
CA ASP A 79 -3.31 -5.10 6.46
C ASP A 79 -3.85 -5.11 7.89
N PHE A 80 -3.13 -5.76 8.79
CA PHE A 80 -3.38 -5.67 10.21
C PHE A 80 -2.38 -4.67 10.81
N GLY A 81 -2.89 -3.66 11.46
CA GLY A 81 -2.12 -2.81 12.35
C GLY A 81 -2.60 -3.02 13.78
N PRO A 82 -1.79 -2.72 14.79
CA PRO A 82 -2.19 -2.78 16.20
C PRO A 82 -3.35 -1.82 16.53
N ILE A 83 -3.76 -1.02 15.57
CA ILE A 83 -4.76 0.02 15.75
C ILE A 83 -5.92 -0.28 14.81
N GLU A 84 -7.01 -0.77 15.37
CA GLU A 84 -8.31 -0.92 14.69
C GLU A 84 -8.84 0.40 14.08
N LYS A 85 -8.11 1.51 14.25
CA LYS A 85 -8.56 2.87 13.97
C LYS A 85 -8.25 3.36 12.56
N THR A 86 -7.23 2.83 11.90
CA THR A 86 -6.85 3.32 10.55
C THR A 86 -7.16 2.31 9.49
N ILE A 87 -8.27 2.56 8.82
CA ILE A 87 -8.82 1.72 7.77
C ILE A 87 -8.13 1.99 6.43
N TYR A 88 -7.44 3.13 6.30
CA TYR A 88 -6.91 3.62 5.03
C TYR A 88 -5.41 3.84 5.07
N SER A 89 -4.74 3.54 3.94
CA SER A 89 -3.36 3.95 3.67
C SER A 89 -3.31 4.97 2.53
N LEU A 90 -2.36 5.88 2.59
CA LEU A 90 -1.98 6.76 1.49
C LEU A 90 -0.81 6.12 0.73
N ASN A 91 -0.97 5.96 -0.58
CA ASN A 91 -0.02 5.24 -1.42
C ASN A 91 0.43 6.12 -2.58
N LEU A 92 1.74 6.22 -2.78
CA LEU A 92 2.34 6.95 -3.88
C LEU A 92 2.99 5.97 -4.87
N PRO A 93 2.70 6.10 -6.19
CA PRO A 93 3.40 5.33 -7.21
C PRO A 93 4.85 5.81 -7.31
N LEU A 94 5.82 4.90 -7.23
CA LEU A 94 7.23 5.24 -7.40
C LEU A 94 7.79 4.76 -8.74
N TYR A 95 7.55 3.50 -9.09
CA TYR A 95 8.08 2.91 -10.31
C TYR A 95 7.15 1.83 -10.86
N ASN A 96 6.89 1.86 -12.17
CA ASN A 96 6.10 0.86 -12.92
C ASN A 96 4.73 0.54 -12.31
N CYS A 97 4.08 1.55 -11.75
CA CYS A 97 2.78 1.39 -11.08
C CYS A 97 1.59 1.55 -12.04
N ASP A 98 1.77 2.23 -13.16
CA ASP A 98 0.74 2.52 -14.17
C ASP A 98 0.32 1.29 -14.99
N LYS A 99 1.17 0.29 -15.07
CA LYS A 99 0.94 -0.99 -15.77
C LYS A 99 0.57 -2.14 -14.84
N SER A 100 0.60 -1.89 -13.55
CA SER A 100 0.27 -2.84 -12.49
C SER A 100 -1.01 -2.39 -11.80
N TYR A 101 -1.75 -3.32 -11.21
CA TYR A 101 -3.03 -2.98 -10.61
C TYR A 101 -3.22 -3.63 -9.24
N ASN A 102 -4.08 -3.02 -8.45
CA ASN A 102 -4.58 -3.59 -7.21
C ASN A 102 -6.01 -4.06 -7.40
N ILE A 103 -6.39 -5.09 -6.66
CA ILE A 103 -7.76 -5.57 -6.60
C ILE A 103 -8.19 -5.57 -5.14
N LEU A 104 -9.36 -4.99 -4.87
CA LEU A 104 -10.03 -5.07 -3.58
C LEU A 104 -11.20 -6.04 -3.69
N TYR A 105 -11.35 -6.86 -2.66
CA TYR A 105 -12.36 -7.89 -2.60
C TYR A 105 -13.28 -7.69 -1.40
N LYS A 106 -14.47 -8.27 -1.48
CA LYS A 106 -15.32 -8.56 -0.32
C LYS A 106 -15.46 -10.07 -0.15
N LEU A 107 -15.70 -10.52 1.07
CA LEU A 107 -16.05 -11.91 1.34
C LEU A 107 -17.49 -12.18 0.86
N LYS A 108 -17.70 -13.32 0.23
CA LYS A 108 -19.04 -13.82 -0.08
C LYS A 108 -19.74 -14.22 1.22
N GLU A 109 -21.07 -14.15 1.26
CA GLU A 109 -21.89 -14.33 2.48
C GLU A 109 -21.60 -15.62 3.26
N ASN A 110 -21.21 -16.69 2.61
CA ASN A 110 -20.95 -17.99 3.25
C ASN A 110 -19.45 -18.33 3.34
N ALA A 111 -18.57 -17.37 3.11
CA ALA A 111 -17.14 -17.59 3.09
C ALA A 111 -16.60 -17.77 4.51
N LYS A 112 -15.91 -18.88 4.75
CA LYS A 112 -15.18 -19.12 6.00
C LYS A 112 -13.74 -18.62 5.84
N SER A 113 -13.40 -17.50 6.45
CA SER A 113 -12.01 -17.06 6.55
C SER A 113 -11.22 -18.04 7.44
N LYS A 114 -10.16 -18.63 6.92
CA LYS A 114 -9.20 -19.37 7.75
C LYS A 114 -8.07 -18.43 8.13
N LYS A 115 -7.96 -18.10 9.39
CA LYS A 115 -6.76 -17.48 9.95
C LYS A 115 -5.59 -18.46 9.80
N LYS A 116 -4.52 -18.05 9.16
CA LYS A 116 -3.21 -18.68 9.29
C LYS A 116 -2.29 -17.60 9.84
N SER A 117 -1.95 -17.70 11.09
CA SER A 117 -0.83 -16.93 11.66
C SER A 117 0.46 -17.65 11.27
N ASP A 118 1.32 -17.01 10.51
CA ASP A 118 2.74 -17.35 10.52
C ASP A 118 3.34 -16.75 11.79
N LYS A 119 3.87 -17.60 12.66
CA LYS A 119 4.31 -17.25 14.02
C LYS A 119 5.56 -16.34 14.07
N ASN A 120 6.10 -15.91 12.95
CA ASN A 120 7.35 -15.14 12.89
C ASN A 120 7.21 -13.68 12.50
N ASP A 121 6.01 -13.23 12.07
CA ASP A 121 5.77 -11.84 11.75
C ASP A 121 4.63 -11.31 12.60
N ASP A 122 4.76 -10.10 13.12
CA ASP A 122 3.71 -9.35 13.83
C ASP A 122 2.47 -9.05 12.96
N TYR A 123 2.37 -9.67 11.80
CA TYR A 123 1.30 -9.54 10.83
C TYR A 123 0.54 -10.87 10.68
N GLU A 124 -0.71 -10.88 11.08
CA GLU A 124 -1.63 -11.96 10.71
C GLU A 124 -2.07 -11.82 9.26
N TYR A 125 -1.45 -12.58 8.35
CA TYR A 125 -1.97 -12.72 6.99
C TYR A 125 -3.19 -13.62 6.99
N LEU A 126 -4.35 -13.07 6.74
CA LEU A 126 -5.54 -13.87 6.44
C LEU A 126 -5.41 -14.39 5.01
N LYS A 127 -5.11 -15.68 4.85
CA LYS A 127 -5.15 -16.32 3.54
C LYS A 127 -6.60 -16.57 3.15
N TYR A 128 -6.99 -15.95 2.06
CA TYR A 128 -8.30 -16.13 1.43
C TYR A 128 -8.20 -17.09 0.25
N LYS A 129 -9.23 -17.91 0.04
CA LYS A 129 -9.39 -18.66 -1.20
C LYS A 129 -10.12 -17.75 -2.19
N GLU A 130 -9.63 -17.63 -3.42
CA GLU A 130 -10.28 -16.80 -4.46
C GLU A 130 -11.77 -17.12 -4.61
N ARG A 131 -12.17 -18.40 -4.54
CA ARG A 131 -13.58 -18.82 -4.62
C ARG A 131 -14.48 -18.20 -3.55
N ASP A 132 -13.93 -17.78 -2.42
CA ASP A 132 -14.64 -17.20 -1.27
C ASP A 132 -14.72 -15.66 -1.36
N LEU A 133 -14.12 -15.09 -2.40
CA LEU A 133 -14.00 -13.65 -2.63
C LEU A 133 -14.81 -13.22 -3.85
N GLU A 134 -15.29 -11.99 -3.81
CA GLU A 134 -15.88 -11.26 -4.92
C GLU A 134 -15.08 -9.98 -5.15
N GLU A 135 -14.61 -9.78 -6.39
CA GLU A 135 -13.92 -8.54 -6.77
C GLU A 135 -14.90 -7.36 -6.65
N VAL A 136 -14.51 -6.36 -5.89
CA VAL A 136 -15.26 -5.11 -5.73
C VAL A 136 -14.81 -4.09 -6.74
N VAL A 137 -13.47 -3.95 -6.86
CA VAL A 137 -12.87 -2.96 -7.75
C VAL A 137 -11.44 -3.35 -8.08
N ARG A 138 -11.04 -2.97 -9.29
CA ARG A 138 -9.66 -3.01 -9.78
C ARG A 138 -9.23 -1.59 -10.13
N PHE A 139 -8.03 -1.21 -9.69
CA PHE A 139 -7.48 0.12 -10.00
C PHE A 139 -5.97 0.08 -10.22
N TYR A 140 -5.52 1.00 -11.05
CA TYR A 140 -4.11 1.22 -11.36
C TYR A 140 -3.57 2.35 -10.48
N LEU A 141 -2.32 2.24 -10.05
CA LEU A 141 -1.68 3.28 -9.24
C LEU A 141 -1.01 4.32 -10.15
N THR A 142 -1.81 5.07 -10.91
CA THR A 142 -1.35 6.10 -11.85
C THR A 142 -1.09 7.45 -11.18
N GLN A 143 -1.61 7.64 -9.99
CA GLN A 143 -1.44 8.81 -9.14
C GLN A 143 -1.56 8.38 -7.68
N ALA A 144 -1.43 9.30 -6.74
CA ALA A 144 -1.61 8.99 -5.34
C ALA A 144 -3.02 8.43 -5.07
N VAL A 145 -3.11 7.43 -4.21
CA VAL A 145 -4.37 6.78 -3.88
C VAL A 145 -4.48 6.51 -2.40
N ILE A 146 -5.68 6.73 -1.88
CA ILE A 146 -6.08 6.28 -0.56
C ILE A 146 -6.99 5.07 -0.75
N PHE A 147 -6.66 3.93 -0.12
CA PHE A 147 -7.53 2.76 -0.18
C PHE A 147 -7.71 2.08 1.17
N ASN A 148 -8.82 1.35 1.29
CA ASN A 148 -9.20 0.65 2.50
C ASN A 148 -8.39 -0.64 2.66
N THR A 149 -7.44 -0.64 3.56
CA THR A 149 -6.55 -1.77 3.84
C THR A 149 -7.22 -2.90 4.61
N GLN A 150 -8.41 -2.66 5.17
CA GLN A 150 -9.21 -3.67 5.85
C GLN A 150 -10.06 -4.51 4.89
N MET A 151 -10.14 -4.13 3.62
CA MET A 151 -10.66 -5.02 2.59
C MET A 151 -9.59 -6.03 2.17
N PRO A 152 -9.93 -7.31 1.94
CA PRO A 152 -8.99 -8.24 1.32
C PRO A 152 -8.50 -7.65 0.00
N HIS A 153 -7.18 -7.63 -0.20
CA HIS A 153 -6.59 -7.04 -1.39
C HIS A 153 -5.33 -7.74 -1.86
N THR A 154 -4.97 -7.48 -3.11
CA THR A 154 -3.73 -7.93 -3.73
C THR A 154 -3.20 -6.88 -4.68
N ALA A 155 -1.92 -6.97 -4.99
CA ALA A 155 -1.29 -6.24 -6.09
C ALA A 155 -0.81 -7.25 -7.15
N ILE A 156 -1.08 -6.95 -8.41
CA ILE A 156 -0.68 -7.78 -9.55
C ILE A 156 0.22 -6.96 -10.46
N ASN A 157 1.39 -7.50 -10.72
CA ASN A 157 2.36 -6.92 -11.63
C ASN A 157 2.57 -7.86 -12.83
N PRO A 158 1.89 -7.64 -13.96
CA PRO A 158 2.01 -8.46 -15.15
C PRO A 158 3.19 -8.08 -16.05
N THR A 159 4.04 -7.15 -15.62
CA THR A 159 5.14 -6.61 -16.41
C THR A 159 6.46 -7.33 -16.14
N ASN A 160 7.45 -7.14 -17.01
CA ASN A 160 8.81 -7.67 -16.85
C ASN A 160 9.69 -6.83 -15.91
N GLU A 161 9.16 -5.75 -15.34
CA GLU A 161 9.84 -4.87 -14.40
C GLU A 161 9.17 -4.91 -13.03
N PRO A 162 9.88 -4.66 -11.93
CA PRO A 162 9.27 -4.59 -10.62
C PRO A 162 8.31 -3.40 -10.54
N ARG A 163 7.25 -3.54 -9.76
CA ARG A 163 6.39 -2.45 -9.34
C ARG A 163 6.82 -1.97 -7.95
N ILE A 164 6.97 -0.66 -7.77
CA ILE A 164 7.41 -0.09 -6.49
C ILE A 164 6.50 1.07 -6.10
N MET A 165 6.03 1.05 -4.86
CA MET A 165 5.24 2.13 -4.29
C MET A 165 5.71 2.47 -2.87
N LEU A 166 5.42 3.69 -2.44
CA LEU A 166 5.49 4.09 -1.04
C LEU A 166 4.08 3.95 -0.43
N THR A 167 3.98 3.30 0.71
CA THR A 167 2.74 3.25 1.51
C THR A 167 2.95 3.92 2.85
N MET A 168 1.95 4.66 3.30
CA MET A 168 1.94 5.35 4.58
C MET A 168 0.65 5.04 5.33
N ARG A 169 0.77 4.64 6.60
CA ARG A 169 -0.33 4.36 7.51
C ARG A 169 -0.28 5.31 8.71
N PHE A 170 -1.44 5.71 9.20
CA PHE A 170 -1.58 6.78 10.17
C PHE A 170 -2.32 6.30 11.41
N ASN A 171 -2.00 6.88 12.58
CA ASN A 171 -2.69 6.63 13.84
C ASN A 171 -4.12 7.19 13.86
N THR A 172 -4.38 8.19 13.04
CA THR A 172 -5.67 8.87 12.94
C THR A 172 -6.24 8.76 11.52
N PRO A 173 -7.57 8.88 11.34
CA PRO A 173 -8.19 8.84 10.03
C PRO A 173 -7.65 9.90 9.07
N LEU A 174 -7.54 9.53 7.80
CA LEU A 174 -7.18 10.48 6.73
C LEU A 174 -8.35 11.41 6.43
N SER A 175 -8.02 12.67 6.16
CA SER A 175 -8.95 13.65 5.57
C SER A 175 -9.16 13.30 4.09
N ILE A 176 -10.35 12.84 3.72
CA ILE A 176 -10.70 12.40 2.36
C ILE A 176 -11.91 13.16 1.82
#